data_bbbf13d45611afcdefcd647583ef919a
#
_entry.id   bbbf13d45611afcdefcd647583ef919a
#
_cell.length_a   1.000
_cell.length_b   1.000
_cell.length_c   1.000
_cell.angle_alpha   90.00
_cell.angle_beta   90.00
_cell.angle_gamma   90.00
#
_symmetry.space_group_name_H-M   'P 1'
#
loop_
_entity.id
_entity.type
_entity.pdbx_description
1 polymer ?
#
loop_
_entity_poly.entity_id
_entity_poly.type
_entity_poly.pdbx_seq_one_letter_code
_entity_poly.pdbx_strand_id
1 'polypeptide(L)'
;MSWSVLALVAGLFVLVEGLVHSGLIPLLSHALADAANASLAGTAIGSGALVALLCNLMNNLPAGLMAGSVLASADASPLIRSAVAIGIDLGPNLSLTGSLATLLWLVAIRREGENVTAWQFLRVGALAMPLALAAALGALYLQHRLWG
;
A
#
# COMPACT_ATOMS: atom_id res chain seq x y z
N MET A 1 24.92 -0.05 -9.07
CA MET A 1 23.47 -0.08 -9.35
C MET A 1 23.21 -1.26 -10.29
N SER A 2 22.23 -2.12 -10.02
CA SER A 2 21.88 -3.23 -10.92
C SER A 2 20.90 -2.73 -11.98
N TRP A 3 21.25 -2.85 -13.26
CA TRP A 3 20.40 -2.50 -14.39
C TRP A 3 19.04 -3.21 -14.37
N SER A 4 18.99 -4.39 -13.77
CA SER A 4 17.74 -5.16 -13.57
C SER A 4 16.73 -4.45 -12.68
N VAL A 5 17.16 -3.67 -11.69
CA VAL A 5 16.25 -2.88 -10.84
C VAL A 5 15.62 -1.74 -11.63
N LEU A 6 16.39 -1.07 -12.49
CA LEU A 6 15.86 0.00 -13.35
C LEU A 6 14.81 -0.54 -14.34
N ALA A 7 15.10 -1.69 -14.97
CA ALA A 7 14.14 -2.34 -15.88
C ALA A 7 12.85 -2.76 -15.14
N LEU A 8 12.97 -3.29 -13.91
CA LEU A 8 11.83 -3.63 -13.07
C LEU A 8 10.97 -2.40 -12.74
N VAL A 9 11.61 -1.32 -12.30
CA VAL A 9 10.92 -0.07 -11.95
C VAL A 9 10.23 0.52 -13.18
N ALA A 10 10.90 0.58 -14.32
CA ALA A 10 10.31 1.05 -15.58
C ALA A 10 9.10 0.20 -15.98
N GLY A 11 9.19 -1.14 -15.88
CA GLY A 11 8.08 -2.05 -16.15
C GLY A 11 6.88 -1.80 -15.22
N LEU A 12 7.13 -1.54 -13.93
CA LEU A 12 6.06 -1.21 -12.97
C LEU A 12 5.36 0.10 -13.34
N PHE A 13 6.08 1.13 -13.78
CA PHE A 13 5.48 2.39 -14.24
C PHE A 13 4.62 2.20 -15.49
N VAL A 14 5.08 1.41 -16.46
CA VAL A 14 4.29 1.09 -17.67
C VAL A 14 3.00 0.36 -17.31
N LEU A 15 3.04 -0.58 -16.37
CA LEU A 15 1.84 -1.27 -15.89
C LEU A 15 0.85 -0.32 -15.23
N VAL A 16 1.33 0.62 -14.39
CA VAL A 16 0.47 1.63 -13.75
C VAL A 16 -0.17 2.53 -14.80
N GLU A 17 0.61 3.00 -15.78
CA GLU A 17 0.10 3.83 -16.87
C GLU A 17 -0.98 3.09 -17.68
N GLY A 18 -0.78 1.81 -17.98
CA GLY A 18 -1.80 0.95 -18.60
C GLY A 18 -3.08 0.86 -17.77
N LEU A 19 -2.96 0.73 -16.44
CA LEU A 19 -4.12 0.70 -15.52
C LEU A 19 -4.84 2.05 -15.48
N VAL A 20 -4.11 3.16 -15.49
CA VAL A 20 -4.71 4.51 -15.54
C VAL A 20 -5.53 4.70 -16.81
N HIS A 21 -5.01 4.26 -17.96
CA HIS A 21 -5.72 4.37 -19.25
C HIS A 21 -6.86 3.35 -19.44
N SER A 22 -6.95 2.32 -18.60
CA SER A 22 -8.01 1.29 -18.69
C SER A 22 -9.40 1.76 -18.26
N GLY A 23 -9.53 2.98 -17.73
CA GLY A 23 -10.78 3.48 -17.15
C GLY A 23 -11.03 3.02 -15.70
N LEU A 24 -10.08 2.33 -15.10
CA LEU A 24 -10.19 1.81 -13.73
C LEU A 24 -10.24 2.94 -12.69
N ILE A 25 -9.50 4.05 -12.93
CA ILE A 25 -9.44 5.17 -11.98
C ILE A 25 -10.81 5.81 -11.76
N PRO A 26 -11.60 6.21 -12.79
CA PRO A 26 -12.96 6.72 -12.59
C PRO A 26 -13.87 5.74 -11.84
N LEU A 27 -13.81 4.44 -12.16
CA LEU A 27 -14.61 3.42 -11.50
C LEU A 27 -14.29 3.35 -9.99
N LEU A 28 -13.01 3.29 -9.65
CA LEU A 28 -12.56 3.21 -8.24
C LEU A 28 -12.82 4.51 -7.49
N SER A 29 -12.70 5.68 -8.14
CA SER A 29 -12.97 6.98 -7.51
C SER A 29 -14.45 7.15 -7.19
N HIS A 30 -15.36 6.74 -8.07
CA HIS A 30 -16.79 6.74 -7.80
C HIS A 30 -17.13 5.78 -6.64
N ALA A 31 -16.61 4.56 -6.68
CA ALA A 31 -16.83 3.59 -5.60
C ALA A 31 -16.30 4.10 -4.23
N LEU A 32 -15.14 4.77 -4.24
CA LEU A 32 -14.58 5.38 -3.03
C LEU A 32 -15.46 6.52 -2.50
N ALA A 33 -15.96 7.39 -3.39
CA ALA A 33 -16.85 8.49 -3.02
C ALA A 33 -18.18 7.98 -2.45
N ASP A 34 -18.80 6.99 -3.08
CA ASP A 34 -20.04 6.37 -2.62
C ASP A 34 -19.86 5.72 -1.24
N ALA A 35 -18.76 4.98 -1.05
CA ALA A 35 -18.42 4.39 0.24
C ALA A 35 -18.18 5.46 1.33
N ALA A 36 -17.50 6.56 0.98
CA ALA A 36 -17.23 7.67 1.91
C ALA A 36 -18.53 8.36 2.34
N ASN A 37 -19.50 8.51 1.44
CA ASN A 37 -20.83 9.05 1.75
C ASN A 37 -21.62 8.13 2.70
N ALA A 38 -21.44 6.82 2.60
CA ALA A 38 -22.07 5.86 3.50
C ALA A 38 -21.41 5.83 4.89
N SER A 39 -20.07 5.86 4.94
CA SER A 39 -19.30 5.87 6.19
C SER A 39 -17.87 6.34 5.95
N LEU A 40 -17.57 7.57 6.30
CA LEU A 40 -16.23 8.14 6.16
C LEU A 40 -15.16 7.33 6.90
N ALA A 41 -15.41 6.98 8.16
CA ALA A 41 -14.46 6.23 8.98
C ALA A 41 -14.30 4.78 8.50
N GLY A 42 -15.39 4.13 8.12
CA GLY A 42 -15.38 2.78 7.56
C GLY A 42 -14.59 2.73 6.25
N THR A 43 -14.78 3.73 5.38
CA THR A 43 -14.06 3.85 4.11
C THR A 43 -12.57 4.12 4.33
N ALA A 44 -12.23 4.97 5.30
CA ALA A 44 -10.82 5.24 5.62
C ALA A 44 -10.11 3.96 6.08
N ILE A 45 -10.67 3.25 7.07
CA ILE A 45 -10.09 1.99 7.57
C ILE A 45 -10.05 0.92 6.48
N GLY A 46 -11.15 0.75 5.76
CA GLY A 46 -11.29 -0.25 4.70
C GLY A 46 -10.32 -0.01 3.53
N SER A 47 -10.20 1.23 3.05
CA SER A 47 -9.27 1.58 1.96
C SER A 47 -7.81 1.44 2.38
N GLY A 48 -7.44 1.85 3.60
CA GLY A 48 -6.11 1.65 4.15
C GLY A 48 -5.74 0.17 4.25
N ALA A 49 -6.64 -0.67 4.78
CA ALA A 49 -6.43 -2.11 4.86
C ALA A 49 -6.36 -2.79 3.48
N LEU A 50 -7.24 -2.40 2.56
CA LEU A 50 -7.24 -2.93 1.20
C LEU A 50 -5.93 -2.61 0.47
N VAL A 51 -5.47 -1.36 0.51
CA VAL A 51 -4.23 -0.95 -0.15
C VAL A 51 -3.02 -1.63 0.49
N ALA A 52 -3.02 -1.83 1.82
CA ALA A 52 -1.97 -2.59 2.51
C ALA A 52 -1.84 -4.02 1.95
N LEU A 53 -2.94 -4.69 1.65
CA LEU A 53 -2.93 -6.02 1.02
C LEU A 53 -2.49 -5.96 -0.44
N LEU A 54 -3.01 -4.98 -1.22
CA LEU A 54 -2.67 -4.81 -2.63
C LEU A 54 -1.17 -4.56 -2.85
N CYS A 55 -0.49 -3.85 -1.94
CA CYS A 55 0.95 -3.64 -1.99
C CYS A 55 1.74 -4.97 -2.07
N ASN A 56 1.23 -6.05 -1.51
CA ASN A 56 1.89 -7.36 -1.53
C ASN A 56 1.67 -8.12 -2.84
N LEU A 57 0.64 -7.76 -3.61
CA LEU A 57 0.35 -8.36 -4.92
C LEU A 57 1.07 -7.65 -6.06
N MET A 58 1.14 -6.31 -6.01
CA MET A 58 1.64 -5.50 -7.12
C MET A 58 2.85 -4.61 -6.78
N ASN A 59 3.39 -4.69 -5.55
CA ASN A 59 4.38 -3.80 -4.98
C ASN A 59 3.77 -2.43 -4.56
N ASN A 60 4.38 -1.79 -3.54
CA ASN A 60 3.87 -0.54 -2.98
C ASN A 60 3.97 0.66 -3.94
N LEU A 61 4.94 0.70 -4.86
CA LEU A 61 5.08 1.82 -5.79
C LEU A 61 3.88 1.90 -6.76
N PRO A 62 3.55 0.87 -7.57
CA PRO A 62 2.36 0.91 -8.41
C PRO A 62 1.07 1.03 -7.61
N ALA A 63 0.96 0.35 -6.45
CA ALA A 63 -0.20 0.47 -5.59
C ALA A 63 -0.41 1.91 -5.09
N GLY A 64 0.68 2.57 -4.67
CA GLY A 64 0.66 3.96 -4.20
C GLY A 64 0.31 4.95 -5.30
N LEU A 65 0.86 4.80 -6.51
CA LEU A 65 0.55 5.66 -7.65
C LEU A 65 -0.91 5.54 -8.06
N MET A 66 -1.42 4.31 -8.17
CA MET A 66 -2.82 4.05 -8.49
C MET A 66 -3.75 4.61 -7.41
N ALA A 67 -3.46 4.33 -6.13
CA ALA A 67 -4.24 4.85 -5.02
C ALA A 67 -4.22 6.38 -4.97
N GLY A 68 -3.06 7.02 -5.20
CA GLY A 68 -2.94 8.47 -5.28
C GLY A 68 -3.81 9.07 -6.39
N SER A 69 -3.85 8.46 -7.57
CA SER A 69 -4.72 8.88 -8.69
C SER A 69 -6.20 8.76 -8.34
N VAL A 70 -6.60 7.66 -7.70
CA VAL A 70 -7.98 7.45 -7.23
C VAL A 70 -8.37 8.49 -6.18
N LEU A 71 -7.51 8.72 -5.17
CA LEU A 71 -7.74 9.71 -4.11
C LEU A 71 -7.86 11.13 -4.64
N ALA A 72 -7.04 11.49 -5.65
CA ALA A 72 -7.10 12.79 -6.29
C ALA A 72 -8.39 12.95 -7.11
N SER A 73 -8.77 11.93 -7.89
CA SER A 73 -9.98 11.94 -8.72
C SER A 73 -11.27 11.96 -7.87
N ALA A 74 -11.28 11.32 -6.71
CA ALA A 74 -12.42 11.30 -5.79
C ALA A 74 -12.48 12.51 -4.85
N ASP A 75 -11.51 13.44 -4.91
CA ASP A 75 -11.30 14.49 -3.92
C ASP A 75 -11.43 13.98 -2.46
N ALA A 76 -10.73 12.87 -2.20
CA ALA A 76 -10.86 12.13 -0.96
C ALA A 76 -10.49 12.99 0.26
N SER A 77 -11.21 12.80 1.37
CA SER A 77 -10.98 13.51 2.62
C SER A 77 -9.57 13.25 3.19
N PRO A 78 -9.03 14.16 4.04
CA PRO A 78 -7.74 13.95 4.70
C PRO A 78 -7.66 12.64 5.48
N LEU A 79 -8.75 12.21 6.12
CA LEU A 79 -8.81 10.96 6.86
C LEU A 79 -8.55 9.74 5.95
N ILE A 80 -9.21 9.68 4.79
CA ILE A 80 -9.03 8.59 3.82
C ILE A 80 -7.61 8.63 3.25
N ARG A 81 -7.11 9.83 2.89
CA ARG A 81 -5.74 9.99 2.37
C ARG A 81 -4.69 9.49 3.36
N SER A 82 -4.83 9.83 4.65
CA SER A 82 -3.93 9.38 5.71
C SER A 82 -4.01 7.86 5.93
N ALA A 83 -5.20 7.29 5.93
CA ALA A 83 -5.39 5.85 6.09
C ALA A 83 -4.77 5.07 4.93
N VAL A 84 -4.94 5.52 3.69
CA VAL A 84 -4.32 4.92 2.50
C VAL A 84 -2.79 5.04 2.55
N ALA A 85 -2.24 6.18 2.96
CA ALA A 85 -0.80 6.36 3.15
C ALA A 85 -0.23 5.36 4.17
N ILE A 86 -0.91 5.18 5.32
CA ILE A 86 -0.56 4.16 6.32
C ILE A 86 -0.56 2.76 5.70
N GLY A 87 -1.56 2.45 4.87
CA GLY A 87 -1.65 1.17 4.17
C GLY A 87 -0.50 0.93 3.19
N ILE A 88 -0.11 1.95 2.43
CA ILE A 88 1.02 1.88 1.48
C ILE A 88 2.34 1.64 2.22
N ASP A 89 2.54 2.26 3.38
CA ASP A 89 3.80 2.18 4.13
C ASP A 89 3.90 0.89 4.95
N LEU A 90 2.84 0.47 5.61
CA LEU A 90 2.86 -0.70 6.49
C LEU A 90 2.58 -2.02 5.76
N GLY A 91 1.72 -1.99 4.73
CA GLY A 91 1.31 -3.17 3.97
C GLY A 91 2.45 -4.03 3.43
N PRO A 92 3.49 -3.43 2.82
CA PRO A 92 4.62 -4.17 2.25
C PRO A 92 5.39 -5.05 3.23
N ASN A 93 5.26 -4.82 4.53
CA ASN A 93 5.95 -5.61 5.55
C ASN A 93 5.38 -7.05 5.71
N LEU A 94 4.31 -7.38 4.99
CA LEU A 94 3.76 -8.74 5.00
C LEU A 94 4.60 -9.71 4.16
N SER A 95 5.10 -9.28 2.98
CA SER A 95 5.78 -10.16 2.04
C SER A 95 7.04 -9.54 1.44
N LEU A 96 7.96 -10.40 0.94
CA LEU A 96 9.18 -9.94 0.27
C LEU A 96 8.91 -9.11 -0.99
N THR A 97 7.80 -9.37 -1.69
CA THR A 97 7.41 -8.70 -2.92
C THR A 97 6.69 -7.37 -2.70
N GLY A 98 6.28 -7.09 -1.48
CA GLY A 98 5.51 -5.90 -1.13
C GLY A 98 6.22 -4.58 -1.37
N SER A 99 7.56 -4.56 -1.33
CA SER A 99 8.38 -3.36 -1.55
C SER A 99 9.70 -3.67 -2.23
N LEU A 100 10.15 -2.76 -3.10
CA LEU A 100 11.51 -2.80 -3.65
C LEU A 100 12.57 -2.66 -2.56
N ALA A 101 12.30 -1.90 -1.50
CA ALA A 101 13.22 -1.76 -0.37
C ALA A 101 13.46 -3.11 0.31
N THR A 102 12.42 -3.92 0.50
CA THR A 102 12.53 -5.28 1.07
C THR A 102 13.34 -6.20 0.17
N LEU A 103 13.17 -6.13 -1.15
CA LEU A 103 13.98 -6.90 -2.09
C LEU A 103 15.46 -6.49 -2.06
N LEU A 104 15.75 -5.19 -2.01
CA LEU A 104 17.11 -4.67 -1.89
C LEU A 104 17.75 -5.08 -0.56
N TRP A 105 17.00 -5.01 0.54
CA TRP A 105 17.43 -5.50 1.84
C TRP A 105 17.79 -6.99 1.77
N LEU A 106 16.94 -7.82 1.18
CA LEU A 106 17.22 -9.25 1.02
C LEU A 106 18.50 -9.52 0.21
N VAL A 107 18.75 -8.73 -0.84
CA VAL A 107 20.00 -8.81 -1.61
C VAL A 107 21.19 -8.41 -0.76
N ALA A 108 21.06 -7.37 0.08
CA ALA A 108 22.13 -6.91 0.95
C ALA A 108 22.51 -7.95 2.00
N ILE A 109 21.54 -8.51 2.73
CA ILE A 109 21.82 -9.51 3.78
C ILE A 109 22.39 -10.81 3.23
N ARG A 110 21.99 -11.21 2.02
CA ARG A 110 22.57 -12.39 1.35
C ARG A 110 24.05 -12.21 1.01
N ARG A 111 24.51 -10.97 0.78
CA ARG A 111 25.94 -10.68 0.57
C ARG A 111 26.75 -10.83 1.84
N GLU A 112 26.12 -10.66 3.00
CA GLU A 112 26.73 -10.86 4.33
C GLU A 112 26.65 -12.33 4.79
N GLY A 113 26.18 -13.24 3.92
CA GLY A 113 26.10 -14.67 4.22
C GLY A 113 24.80 -15.10 4.91
N GLU A 114 23.89 -14.17 5.18
CA GLU A 114 22.61 -14.46 5.80
C GLU A 114 21.55 -14.84 4.76
N ASN A 115 20.72 -15.83 5.10
CA ASN A 115 19.64 -16.28 4.23
C ASN A 115 18.30 -16.22 4.95
N VAL A 116 17.43 -15.32 4.47
CA VAL A 116 16.03 -15.26 4.88
C VAL A 116 15.16 -15.79 3.75
N THR A 117 14.36 -16.81 4.06
CA THR A 117 13.39 -17.35 3.10
C THR A 117 12.10 -16.51 3.07
N ALA A 118 11.38 -16.57 1.95
CA ALA A 118 10.08 -15.90 1.83
C ALA A 118 9.09 -16.34 2.92
N TRP A 119 9.15 -17.62 3.31
CA TRP A 119 8.30 -18.16 4.37
C TRP A 119 8.64 -17.61 5.77
N GLN A 120 9.93 -17.48 6.08
CA GLN A 120 10.37 -16.88 7.35
C GLN A 120 9.91 -15.42 7.43
N PHE A 121 10.10 -14.64 6.35
CA PHE A 121 9.65 -13.26 6.28
C PHE A 121 8.12 -13.17 6.44
N LEU A 122 7.36 -13.98 5.69
CA LEU A 122 5.90 -14.01 5.75
C LEU A 122 5.37 -14.34 7.16
N ARG A 123 5.98 -15.30 7.86
CA ARG A 123 5.56 -15.68 9.24
C ARG A 123 5.70 -14.51 10.21
N VAL A 124 6.80 -13.77 10.13
CA VAL A 124 7.01 -12.58 10.97
C VAL A 124 6.10 -11.44 10.53
N GLY A 125 6.01 -11.20 9.21
CA GLY A 125 5.16 -10.17 8.61
C GLY A 125 3.67 -10.39 8.90
N ALA A 126 3.20 -11.63 8.88
CA ALA A 126 1.79 -11.98 9.16
C ALA A 126 1.36 -11.67 10.61
N LEU A 127 2.30 -11.56 11.53
CA LEU A 127 2.03 -11.10 12.89
C LEU A 127 2.26 -9.58 13.02
N ALA A 128 3.41 -9.10 12.55
CA ALA A 128 3.85 -7.72 12.76
C ALA A 128 3.01 -6.71 11.97
N MET A 129 2.75 -6.98 10.68
CA MET A 129 2.06 -6.03 9.81
C MET A 129 0.60 -5.80 10.22
N PRO A 130 -0.25 -6.81 10.46
CA PRO A 130 -1.64 -6.57 10.85
C PRO A 130 -1.77 -5.84 12.19
N LEU A 131 -0.90 -6.15 13.15
CA LEU A 131 -0.89 -5.47 14.45
C LEU A 131 -0.48 -4.00 14.32
N ALA A 132 0.59 -3.72 13.57
CA ALA A 132 1.03 -2.36 13.30
C ALA A 132 -0.02 -1.56 12.52
N LEU A 133 -0.62 -2.17 11.49
CA LEU A 133 -1.66 -1.55 10.69
C LEU A 133 -2.90 -1.24 11.53
N ALA A 134 -3.37 -2.19 12.34
CA ALA A 134 -4.52 -1.98 13.21
C ALA A 134 -4.26 -0.88 14.26
N ALA A 135 -3.06 -0.85 14.84
CA ALA A 135 -2.66 0.19 15.80
C ALA A 135 -2.62 1.58 15.13
N ALA A 136 -2.00 1.69 13.94
CA ALA A 136 -1.88 2.96 13.23
C ALA A 136 -3.24 3.49 12.73
N LEU A 137 -4.07 2.63 12.11
CA LEU A 137 -5.41 3.02 11.68
C LEU A 137 -6.33 3.31 12.87
N GLY A 138 -6.20 2.57 13.97
CA GLY A 138 -6.91 2.84 15.22
C GLY A 138 -6.53 4.19 15.82
N ALA A 139 -5.24 4.52 15.87
CA ALA A 139 -4.75 5.82 16.34
C ALA A 139 -5.26 6.97 15.46
N LEU A 140 -5.22 6.80 14.12
CA LEU A 140 -5.76 7.77 13.17
C LEU A 140 -7.27 8.00 13.40
N TYR A 141 -8.03 6.93 13.60
CA TYR A 141 -9.47 7.02 13.88
C TYR A 141 -9.75 7.74 15.21
N LEU A 142 -9.01 7.43 16.27
CA LEU A 142 -9.14 8.09 17.57
C LEU A 142 -8.79 9.57 17.47
N GLN A 143 -7.72 9.92 16.79
CA GLN A 143 -7.34 11.31 16.53
C GLN A 143 -8.47 12.06 15.82
N HIS A 144 -9.04 11.47 14.77
CA HIS A 144 -10.15 12.09 14.03
C HIS A 144 -11.40 12.25 14.90
N ARG A 145 -11.67 11.34 15.84
CA ARG A 145 -12.81 11.47 16.76
C ARG A 145 -12.63 12.53 17.84
N LEU A 146 -11.39 12.79 18.25
CA LEU A 146 -11.09 13.72 19.35
C LEU A 146 -10.90 15.16 18.87
N TRP A 147 -10.41 15.36 17.65
CA TRP A 147 -10.02 16.68 17.12
C TRP A 147 -10.49 16.96 15.69
N GLY A 148 -11.29 16.09 15.07
CA GLY A 148 -11.79 16.22 13.69
C GLY A 148 -13.22 16.76 13.57
#